data_57ce51e3e142a9605ab71f8c452aec31
#
_entry.id   57ce51e3e142a9605ab71f8c452aec31
#
_cell.length_a   1.000
_cell.length_b   1.000
_cell.length_c   1.000
_cell.angle_alpha   90.00
_cell.angle_beta   90.00
_cell.angle_gamma   90.00
#
_symmetry.space_group_name_H-M   'P 1'
#
loop_
_entity.id
_entity.type
_entity.pdbx_description
1 polymer ?
#
loop_
_entity_poly.entity_id
_entity_poly.type
_entity_poly.pdbx_seq_one_letter_code
_entity_poly.pdbx_strand_id
1 'polypeptide(L)'
;MHIPQSVHQQRVDRLIAALPDAGLDAVFVQGLSSDLQYLLGIDRGAHNQTDDNKYGDAVYGALFSANCAPIVLAPRMGAAPHVTAELAGGPWAGSVRVIGDGILSQLEDPADVVAEVLACAGHPRRVGVIARQWAAGIWMMQRAEPTTILADASALLTRHRMVKDQHEIALMRQAAAVTERSFAAVLSQLSLGMTANEIALAVDRAFQMFGATHPSFHTGIRIAGQGIPERPVAGRKVGDTPIQPGCVITFDIGAVVDGYASDFGRTVFWGEPDARIVEWHSLIMESQAAAIQAMRSGKITAGGLNAVARSVIENAGLGQGFTHRLGHGIGIDVHEEPFLFPGDQTVLETGMCFTIEPSIRVPGVAGVRVEDVVMVTQDGGDPFHTYSHDLLVME
;
A
#
# COMPACT_ATOMS: atom_id res chain seq x y z
N MET A 1 0.20 11.89 13.68
CA MET A 1 0.53 11.06 14.90
C MET A 1 1.68 10.16 14.50
N HIS A 2 2.84 10.24 15.13
CA HIS A 2 3.98 9.39 14.75
C HIS A 2 4.00 8.12 15.61
N ILE A 3 4.44 7.02 14.99
CA ILE A 3 4.69 5.76 15.71
C ILE A 3 5.88 5.96 16.66
N PRO A 4 5.76 5.64 17.96
CA PRO A 4 6.86 5.79 18.90
C PRO A 4 8.08 4.94 18.53
N GLN A 5 9.28 5.45 18.78
CA GLN A 5 10.52 4.71 18.50
C GLN A 5 10.63 3.40 19.28
N SER A 6 10.01 3.32 20.48
CA SER A 6 9.93 2.07 21.24
C SER A 6 9.13 0.96 20.50
N VAL A 7 8.16 1.33 19.67
CA VAL A 7 7.41 0.37 18.83
C VAL A 7 8.30 -0.13 17.69
N HIS A 8 9.05 0.76 17.04
CA HIS A 8 10.04 0.37 16.03
C HIS A 8 11.10 -0.56 16.62
N GLN A 9 11.59 -0.28 17.83
CA GLN A 9 12.52 -1.18 18.53
C GLN A 9 11.91 -2.58 18.71
N GLN A 10 10.66 -2.68 19.18
CA GLN A 10 9.98 -3.98 19.34
C GLN A 10 9.82 -4.73 18.01
N ARG A 11 9.60 -3.99 16.90
CA ARG A 11 9.51 -4.59 15.55
C ARG A 11 10.85 -5.16 15.11
N VAL A 12 11.95 -4.42 15.34
CA VAL A 12 13.31 -4.88 15.07
C VAL A 12 13.67 -6.09 15.94
N ASP A 13 13.37 -6.05 17.23
CA ASP A 13 13.65 -7.17 18.15
C ASP A 13 12.92 -8.44 17.71
N ARG A 14 11.65 -8.32 17.29
CA ARG A 14 10.87 -9.45 16.75
C ARG A 14 11.48 -10.00 15.46
N LEU A 15 11.93 -9.12 14.56
CA LEU A 15 12.57 -9.53 13.31
C LEU A 15 13.85 -10.32 13.60
N ILE A 16 14.73 -9.78 14.47
CA ILE A 16 16.00 -10.43 14.82
C ILE A 16 15.74 -11.79 15.48
N ALA A 17 14.76 -11.87 16.38
CA ALA A 17 14.38 -13.13 17.04
C ALA A 17 13.86 -14.20 16.06
N ALA A 18 13.28 -13.79 14.93
CA ALA A 18 12.74 -14.71 13.92
C ALA A 18 13.80 -15.18 12.89
N LEU A 19 14.98 -14.57 12.83
CA LEU A 19 16.02 -14.93 11.84
C LEU A 19 16.43 -16.40 11.92
N PRO A 20 16.72 -17.01 13.11
CA PRO A 20 17.13 -18.39 13.22
C PRO A 20 16.08 -19.36 12.65
N ASP A 21 14.81 -19.14 12.91
CA ASP A 21 13.71 -19.98 12.43
C ASP A 21 13.57 -19.89 10.90
N ALA A 22 13.95 -18.74 10.31
CA ALA A 22 14.04 -18.55 8.87
C ALA A 22 15.34 -19.11 8.27
N GLY A 23 16.25 -19.62 9.09
CA GLY A 23 17.56 -20.11 8.66
C GLY A 23 18.48 -18.99 8.15
N LEU A 24 18.37 -17.79 8.71
CA LEU A 24 19.12 -16.59 8.35
C LEU A 24 20.00 -16.13 9.51
N ASP A 25 21.20 -15.63 9.23
CA ASP A 25 22.09 -15.01 10.21
C ASP A 25 21.86 -13.49 10.30
N ALA A 26 21.40 -12.89 9.21
CA ALA A 26 21.08 -11.49 9.09
C ALA A 26 20.06 -11.26 7.98
N VAL A 27 19.45 -10.07 7.97
CA VAL A 27 18.63 -9.61 6.85
C VAL A 27 19.03 -8.18 6.47
N PHE A 28 19.17 -7.95 5.16
CA PHE A 28 19.38 -6.62 4.61
C PHE A 28 18.04 -6.14 3.99
N VAL A 29 17.57 -5.03 4.48
CA VAL A 29 16.34 -4.39 4.01
C VAL A 29 16.69 -3.14 3.23
N GLN A 30 16.32 -3.12 1.96
CA GLN A 30 16.60 -2.00 1.06
C GLN A 30 15.95 -0.70 1.55
N GLY A 31 16.65 0.41 1.39
CA GLY A 31 16.13 1.76 1.59
C GLY A 31 14.95 2.06 0.68
N LEU A 32 14.12 3.03 1.05
CA LEU A 32 12.89 3.40 0.36
C LEU A 32 11.84 2.28 0.28
N SER A 33 12.04 1.19 1.02
CA SER A 33 11.05 0.12 1.13
C SER A 33 10.07 0.38 2.28
N SER A 34 8.87 -0.15 2.14
CA SER A 34 7.87 -0.17 3.21
C SER A 34 8.36 -0.93 4.43
N ASP A 35 9.21 -1.94 4.21
CA ASP A 35 9.79 -2.73 5.28
C ASP A 35 10.77 -1.92 6.13
N LEU A 36 11.60 -1.07 5.51
CA LEU A 36 12.50 -0.18 6.26
C LEU A 36 11.72 0.89 7.03
N GLN A 37 10.68 1.46 6.42
CA GLN A 37 9.76 2.38 7.09
C GLN A 37 9.08 1.71 8.28
N TYR A 38 8.57 0.49 8.13
CA TYR A 38 7.96 -0.28 9.22
C TYR A 38 8.93 -0.50 10.38
N LEU A 39 10.16 -0.91 10.08
CA LEU A 39 11.16 -1.29 11.09
C LEU A 39 11.77 -0.09 11.79
N LEU A 40 12.12 0.98 11.08
CA LEU A 40 12.92 2.08 11.62
C LEU A 40 12.18 3.42 11.66
N GLY A 41 11.00 3.54 11.04
CA GLY A 41 10.25 4.80 10.94
C GLY A 41 10.81 5.78 9.91
N ILE A 42 11.73 5.35 9.04
CA ILE A 42 12.31 6.21 8.00
C ILE A 42 11.27 6.41 6.90
N ASP A 43 10.82 7.64 6.72
CA ASP A 43 9.84 7.98 5.70
C ASP A 43 10.42 7.79 4.29
N ARG A 44 9.82 6.88 3.52
CA ARG A 44 10.20 6.64 2.12
C ARG A 44 9.69 7.72 1.17
N GLY A 45 8.62 8.43 1.53
CA GLY A 45 8.00 9.47 0.70
C GLY A 45 8.83 10.75 0.59
N ALA A 46 9.75 10.98 1.53
CA ALA A 46 10.65 12.13 1.51
C ALA A 46 11.74 12.07 0.42
N HIS A 47 11.88 10.91 -0.25
CA HIS A 47 12.86 10.70 -1.31
C HIS A 47 12.18 10.53 -2.66
N ASN A 48 12.57 11.34 -3.64
CA ASN A 48 12.16 11.12 -5.03
C ASN A 48 12.87 9.87 -5.58
N GLN A 49 12.11 8.80 -5.79
CA GLN A 49 12.64 7.47 -6.09
C GLN A 49 12.99 7.26 -7.57
N THR A 50 12.55 8.17 -8.47
CA THR A 50 12.48 7.81 -9.87
C THR A 50 13.64 8.34 -10.72
N ASP A 51 14.31 9.40 -10.29
CA ASP A 51 15.14 10.15 -11.24
C ASP A 51 16.61 10.32 -10.82
N ASP A 52 16.97 10.00 -9.60
CA ASP A 52 18.32 10.23 -9.09
C ASP A 52 19.04 8.90 -8.81
N ASN A 53 19.86 8.45 -9.72
CA ASN A 53 20.83 7.38 -9.46
C ASN A 53 22.05 7.98 -8.74
N LYS A 54 21.95 8.12 -7.42
CA LYS A 54 23.02 8.66 -6.59
C LYS A 54 24.07 7.59 -6.26
N TYR A 55 25.29 8.04 -6.07
CA TYR A 55 26.36 7.14 -5.67
C TYR A 55 26.06 6.47 -4.34
N GLY A 56 26.08 5.14 -4.32
CA GLY A 56 25.74 4.33 -3.15
C GLY A 56 24.25 3.94 -3.03
N ASP A 57 23.34 4.43 -3.88
CA ASP A 57 21.92 4.11 -3.82
C ASP A 57 21.64 2.59 -3.88
N ALA A 58 22.46 1.86 -4.65
CA ALA A 58 22.28 0.41 -4.81
C ALA A 58 22.39 -0.38 -3.50
N VAL A 59 23.08 0.16 -2.50
CA VAL A 59 23.28 -0.44 -1.18
C VAL A 59 22.64 0.40 -0.07
N TYR A 60 21.81 1.39 -0.42
CA TYR A 60 21.00 2.09 0.56
C TYR A 60 20.02 1.11 1.23
N GLY A 61 20.07 1.04 2.56
CA GLY A 61 19.23 0.13 3.33
C GLY A 61 19.78 -0.08 4.73
N ALA A 62 19.29 -1.10 5.42
CA ALA A 62 19.74 -1.45 6.76
C ALA A 62 20.02 -2.94 6.90
N LEU A 63 21.08 -3.28 7.61
CA LEU A 63 21.41 -4.63 8.03
C LEU A 63 20.92 -4.86 9.46
N PHE A 64 20.18 -5.94 9.65
CA PHE A 64 19.67 -6.41 10.94
C PHE A 64 20.28 -7.78 11.26
N SER A 65 20.91 -7.91 12.42
CA SER A 65 21.55 -9.14 12.90
C SER A 65 21.50 -9.19 14.42
N ALA A 66 21.60 -10.39 15.00
CA ALA A 66 21.72 -10.56 16.43
C ALA A 66 23.09 -10.14 16.97
N ASN A 67 24.11 -10.01 16.11
CA ASN A 67 25.49 -9.78 16.51
C ASN A 67 25.85 -8.29 16.65
N CYS A 68 25.06 -7.39 16.11
CA CYS A 68 25.27 -5.94 16.20
C CYS A 68 23.94 -5.17 16.20
N ALA A 69 23.97 -3.94 16.66
CA ALA A 69 22.85 -3.01 16.46
C ALA A 69 22.57 -2.84 14.96
N PRO A 70 21.33 -2.51 14.55
CA PRO A 70 21.04 -2.21 13.16
C PRO A 70 21.97 -1.17 12.59
N ILE A 71 22.48 -1.40 11.38
CA ILE A 71 23.38 -0.47 10.69
C ILE A 71 22.68 0.00 9.42
N VAL A 72 22.42 1.30 9.32
CA VAL A 72 21.80 1.92 8.16
C VAL A 72 22.89 2.46 7.22
N LEU A 73 22.95 1.95 6.02
CA LEU A 73 23.77 2.45 4.94
C LEU A 73 23.00 3.54 4.19
N ALA A 74 23.52 4.76 4.16
CA ALA A 74 22.81 5.85 3.51
C ALA A 74 23.77 6.69 2.62
N PRO A 75 23.42 6.93 1.33
CA PRO A 75 24.17 7.81 0.46
C PRO A 75 24.25 9.22 1.03
N ARG A 76 25.45 9.82 1.01
CA ARG A 76 25.69 11.20 1.51
C ARG A 76 24.79 12.21 0.81
N MET A 77 24.70 12.12 -0.51
CA MET A 77 23.87 12.98 -1.33
C MET A 77 22.43 12.41 -1.39
N GLY A 78 21.56 12.90 -0.54
CA GLY A 78 20.15 12.52 -0.53
C GLY A 78 19.71 11.87 0.77
N ALA A 79 19.91 10.57 0.95
CA ALA A 79 19.33 9.84 2.08
C ALA A 79 19.95 10.16 3.44
N ALA A 80 21.30 10.32 3.53
CA ALA A 80 21.99 10.40 4.81
C ALA A 80 21.51 11.55 5.73
N PRO A 81 21.32 12.79 5.28
CA PRO A 81 20.83 13.87 6.16
C PRO A 81 19.42 13.58 6.70
N HIS A 82 18.54 13.07 5.86
CA HIS A 82 17.16 12.73 6.24
C HIS A 82 17.13 11.57 7.24
N VAL A 83 17.76 10.45 6.90
CA VAL A 83 17.85 9.26 7.76
C VAL A 83 18.46 9.61 9.13
N THR A 84 19.52 10.44 9.15
CA THR A 84 20.14 10.88 10.40
C THR A 84 19.17 11.71 11.25
N ALA A 85 18.37 12.57 10.62
CA ALA A 85 17.35 13.36 11.31
C ALA A 85 16.22 12.49 11.87
N GLU A 86 15.72 11.53 11.09
CA GLU A 86 14.66 10.60 11.50
C GLU A 86 15.08 9.71 12.68
N LEU A 87 16.33 9.26 12.70
CA LEU A 87 16.85 8.41 13.78
C LEU A 87 17.39 9.20 14.98
N ALA A 88 17.44 10.54 14.88
CA ALA A 88 17.98 11.39 15.95
C ALA A 88 17.20 11.23 17.26
N GLY A 89 17.94 11.09 18.36
CA GLY A 89 17.36 10.92 19.69
C GLY A 89 16.79 9.54 19.99
N GLY A 90 16.82 8.62 19.04
CA GLY A 90 16.37 7.24 19.20
C GLY A 90 17.49 6.24 19.49
N PRO A 91 17.12 4.96 19.64
CA PRO A 91 18.08 3.90 19.94
C PRO A 91 19.13 3.69 18.83
N TRP A 92 18.89 4.18 17.63
CA TRP A 92 19.75 4.03 16.47
C TRP A 92 20.39 5.34 15.97
N ALA A 93 20.42 6.38 16.81
CA ALA A 93 20.96 7.69 16.45
C ALA A 93 22.42 7.65 15.95
N GLY A 94 23.22 6.66 16.37
CA GLY A 94 24.59 6.44 15.92
C GLY A 94 24.76 5.35 14.86
N SER A 95 23.68 4.78 14.36
CA SER A 95 23.69 3.59 13.48
C SER A 95 23.80 3.91 11.99
N VAL A 96 23.99 5.17 11.60
CA VAL A 96 24.05 5.56 10.19
C VAL A 96 25.48 5.55 9.70
N ARG A 97 25.82 4.65 8.76
CA ARG A 97 27.06 4.63 7.99
C ARG A 97 26.80 5.36 6.67
N VAL A 98 27.33 6.56 6.58
CA VAL A 98 27.21 7.38 5.36
C VAL A 98 28.12 6.84 4.27
N ILE A 99 27.56 6.62 3.07
CA ILE A 99 28.31 6.19 1.89
C ILE A 99 28.56 7.39 1.00
N GLY A 100 29.71 7.48 0.42
CA GLY A 100 30.00 8.41 -0.63
C GLY A 100 31.20 9.26 -0.39
N ASP A 101 31.26 10.26 -1.24
CA ASP A 101 32.35 11.16 -1.39
C ASP A 101 32.87 11.68 -0.04
N GLY A 102 34.05 11.21 0.32
CA GLY A 102 34.90 12.00 1.15
C GLY A 102 34.98 13.40 0.52
N ILE A 103 35.31 14.40 1.30
CA ILE A 103 35.43 15.78 0.81
C ILE A 103 36.24 15.77 -0.51
N LEU A 104 35.55 15.91 -1.63
CA LEU A 104 36.03 16.28 -2.97
C LEU A 104 36.85 15.33 -3.82
N SER A 105 37.35 14.18 -3.37
CA SER A 105 38.25 13.42 -4.25
C SER A 105 38.37 11.89 -4.06
N GLN A 106 37.73 11.30 -3.08
CA GLN A 106 37.76 9.85 -2.88
C GLN A 106 36.35 9.29 -2.71
N LEU A 107 35.85 8.69 -3.77
CA LEU A 107 34.63 7.88 -3.71
C LEU A 107 34.97 6.56 -3.01
N GLU A 108 34.31 6.27 -1.90
CA GLU A 108 34.36 4.93 -1.30
C GLU A 108 33.68 3.93 -2.23
N ASP A 109 34.26 2.79 -2.46
CA ASP A 109 33.55 1.72 -3.15
C ASP A 109 32.37 1.21 -2.27
N PRO A 110 31.11 1.26 -2.73
CA PRO A 110 29.98 0.79 -1.94
C PRO A 110 30.11 -0.67 -1.49
N ALA A 111 30.83 -1.52 -2.24
CA ALA A 111 31.05 -2.90 -1.82
C ALA A 111 32.03 -3.00 -0.63
N ASP A 112 33.02 -2.13 -0.53
CA ASP A 112 33.89 -2.09 0.64
C ASP A 112 33.12 -1.68 1.90
N VAL A 113 32.20 -0.72 1.78
CA VAL A 113 31.30 -0.31 2.88
C VAL A 113 30.36 -1.45 3.29
N VAL A 114 29.83 -2.20 2.33
CA VAL A 114 29.01 -3.39 2.63
C VAL A 114 29.86 -4.44 3.35
N ALA A 115 31.13 -4.66 2.94
CA ALA A 115 32.02 -5.59 3.60
C ALA A 115 32.29 -5.19 5.07
N GLU A 116 32.50 -3.90 5.36
CA GLU A 116 32.63 -3.38 6.73
C GLU A 116 31.38 -3.74 7.57
N VAL A 117 30.18 -3.53 7.02
CA VAL A 117 28.92 -3.78 7.72
C VAL A 117 28.69 -5.27 7.95
N LEU A 118 29.00 -6.12 6.97
CA LEU A 118 28.94 -7.58 7.12
C LEU A 118 29.95 -8.08 8.17
N ALA A 119 31.16 -7.48 8.22
CA ALA A 119 32.14 -7.80 9.25
C ALA A 119 31.65 -7.42 10.67
N CYS A 120 31.00 -6.28 10.85
CA CYS A 120 30.37 -5.90 12.12
C CYS A 120 29.31 -6.90 12.55
N ALA A 121 28.58 -7.50 11.61
CA ALA A 121 27.61 -8.56 11.87
C ALA A 121 28.22 -9.95 12.07
N GLY A 122 29.56 -10.07 12.07
CA GLY A 122 30.28 -11.32 12.28
C GLY A 122 30.37 -12.21 11.04
N HIS A 123 30.42 -11.62 9.85
CA HIS A 123 30.49 -12.33 8.56
C HIS A 123 29.35 -13.35 8.40
N PRO A 124 28.08 -12.90 8.31
CA PRO A 124 26.93 -13.78 8.22
C PRO A 124 27.01 -14.67 6.98
N ARG A 125 26.80 -15.96 7.16
CA ARG A 125 26.84 -16.95 6.06
C ARG A 125 25.61 -16.92 5.18
N ARG A 126 24.44 -16.60 5.77
CA ARG A 126 23.16 -16.46 5.05
C ARG A 126 22.52 -15.12 5.38
N VAL A 127 22.43 -14.28 4.37
CA VAL A 127 21.79 -12.96 4.47
C VAL A 127 20.47 -12.98 3.69
N GLY A 128 19.39 -12.70 4.39
CA GLY A 128 18.09 -12.48 3.77
C GLY A 128 18.08 -11.15 3.00
N VAL A 129 17.43 -11.14 1.84
CA VAL A 129 17.15 -9.94 1.04
C VAL A 129 15.70 -9.97 0.58
N ILE A 130 15.12 -8.82 0.33
CA ILE A 130 13.73 -8.75 -0.17
C ILE A 130 13.70 -8.94 -1.69
N ALA A 131 12.62 -9.51 -2.22
CA ALA A 131 12.47 -9.77 -3.65
C ALA A 131 12.52 -8.49 -4.52
N ARG A 132 12.21 -7.32 -3.95
CA ARG A 132 12.31 -6.02 -4.62
C ARG A 132 13.69 -5.36 -4.48
N GLN A 133 14.71 -6.08 -4.00
CA GLN A 133 16.07 -5.57 -3.93
C GLN A 133 16.60 -5.26 -5.33
N TRP A 134 17.27 -4.13 -5.50
CA TRP A 134 17.93 -3.81 -6.75
C TRP A 134 19.05 -4.81 -7.05
N ALA A 135 19.08 -5.32 -8.28
CA ALA A 135 20.13 -6.26 -8.69
C ALA A 135 21.56 -5.72 -8.46
N ALA A 136 21.75 -4.42 -8.62
CA ALA A 136 23.02 -3.78 -8.33
C ALA A 136 23.45 -3.95 -6.86
N GLY A 137 22.51 -3.87 -5.92
CA GLY A 137 22.77 -4.12 -4.50
C GLY A 137 23.16 -5.58 -4.23
N ILE A 138 22.48 -6.53 -4.88
CA ILE A 138 22.81 -7.96 -4.82
C ILE A 138 24.23 -8.21 -5.30
N TRP A 139 24.60 -7.65 -6.46
CA TRP A 139 25.96 -7.81 -7.00
C TRP A 139 27.04 -7.19 -6.09
N MET A 140 26.74 -6.06 -5.46
CA MET A 140 27.66 -5.43 -4.51
C MET A 140 27.83 -6.26 -3.24
N MET A 141 26.76 -6.84 -2.70
CA MET A 141 26.83 -7.77 -1.56
C MET A 141 27.66 -9.01 -1.90
N GLN A 142 27.46 -9.62 -3.07
CA GLN A 142 28.21 -10.78 -3.53
C GLN A 142 29.71 -10.45 -3.76
N ARG A 143 30.01 -9.22 -4.20
CA ARG A 143 31.39 -8.75 -4.36
C ARG A 143 32.04 -8.48 -3.01
N ALA A 144 31.30 -7.91 -2.06
CA ALA A 144 31.76 -7.59 -0.72
C ALA A 144 32.15 -8.85 0.08
N GLU A 145 31.30 -9.88 0.01
CA GLU A 145 31.51 -11.16 0.71
C GLU A 145 31.05 -12.32 -0.20
N PRO A 146 31.96 -12.84 -1.06
CA PRO A 146 31.60 -13.86 -2.04
C PRO A 146 31.12 -15.19 -1.45
N THR A 147 31.39 -15.45 -0.16
CA THR A 147 30.98 -16.68 0.54
C THR A 147 29.60 -16.58 1.17
N THR A 148 29.04 -15.39 1.26
CA THR A 148 27.68 -15.17 1.78
C THR A 148 26.63 -15.68 0.80
N ILE A 149 25.69 -16.47 1.30
CA ILE A 149 24.53 -16.95 0.56
C ILE A 149 23.40 -15.94 0.73
N LEU A 150 22.94 -15.36 -0.37
CA LEU A 150 21.74 -14.50 -0.37
C LEU A 150 20.49 -15.37 -0.49
N ALA A 151 19.50 -15.13 0.35
CA ALA A 151 18.23 -15.86 0.39
C ALA A 151 17.04 -14.88 0.41
N ASP A 152 15.90 -15.32 -0.13
CA ASP A 152 14.67 -14.51 -0.08
C ASP A 152 14.11 -14.47 1.34
N ALA A 153 13.99 -13.26 1.89
CA ALA A 153 13.39 -12.97 3.19
C ALA A 153 12.02 -12.28 3.07
N SER A 154 11.45 -12.16 1.88
CA SER A 154 10.21 -11.39 1.65
C SER A 154 9.06 -11.93 2.51
N ALA A 155 8.89 -13.24 2.57
CA ALA A 155 7.82 -13.85 3.37
C ALA A 155 7.97 -13.59 4.89
N LEU A 156 9.21 -13.46 5.39
CA LEU A 156 9.47 -13.10 6.79
C LEU A 156 8.97 -11.68 7.07
N LEU A 157 9.37 -10.71 6.25
CA LEU A 157 8.98 -9.30 6.43
C LEU A 157 7.48 -9.09 6.20
N THR A 158 6.90 -9.76 5.22
CA THR A 158 5.46 -9.74 4.97
C THR A 158 4.66 -10.16 6.22
N ARG A 159 5.04 -11.26 6.88
CA ARG A 159 4.38 -11.71 8.12
C ARG A 159 4.42 -10.69 9.24
N HIS A 160 5.51 -9.93 9.36
CA HIS A 160 5.64 -8.90 10.38
C HIS A 160 4.67 -7.73 10.16
N ARG A 161 4.26 -7.48 8.92
CA ARG A 161 3.38 -6.37 8.52
C ARG A 161 1.91 -6.75 8.38
N MET A 162 1.60 -8.06 8.24
CA MET A 162 0.21 -8.52 8.02
C MET A 162 -0.74 -8.08 9.13
N VAL A 163 -0.35 -8.22 10.40
CA VAL A 163 -1.17 -7.89 11.56
C VAL A 163 -0.77 -6.50 12.07
N LYS A 164 -1.67 -5.55 11.94
CA LYS A 164 -1.44 -4.15 12.30
C LYS A 164 -1.57 -3.95 13.79
N ASP A 165 -0.65 -3.18 14.38
CA ASP A 165 -0.75 -2.72 15.76
C ASP A 165 -1.71 -1.51 15.88
N GLN A 166 -1.99 -1.10 17.13
CA GLN A 166 -2.91 0.01 17.40
C GLN A 166 -2.47 1.35 16.81
N HIS A 167 -1.15 1.58 16.66
CA HIS A 167 -0.63 2.83 16.08
C HIS A 167 -0.82 2.85 14.57
N GLU A 168 -0.58 1.71 13.91
CA GLU A 168 -0.84 1.53 12.48
C GLU A 168 -2.32 1.73 12.16
N ILE A 169 -3.21 1.07 12.93
CA ILE A 169 -4.66 1.20 12.79
C ILE A 169 -5.11 2.66 12.96
N ALA A 170 -4.57 3.38 13.93
CA ALA A 170 -4.91 4.80 14.14
C ALA A 170 -4.51 5.67 12.94
N LEU A 171 -3.35 5.44 12.34
CA LEU A 171 -2.89 6.17 11.15
C LEU A 171 -3.72 5.81 9.91
N MET A 172 -4.06 4.53 9.72
CA MET A 172 -4.93 4.09 8.63
C MET A 172 -6.33 4.71 8.74
N ARG A 173 -6.90 4.81 9.95
CA ARG A 173 -8.17 5.53 10.17
C ARG A 173 -8.06 7.02 9.88
N GLN A 174 -6.92 7.67 10.16
CA GLN A 174 -6.70 9.06 9.77
C GLN A 174 -6.63 9.18 8.23
N ALA A 175 -5.94 8.28 7.56
CA ALA A 175 -5.89 8.25 6.09
C ALA A 175 -7.30 8.07 5.48
N ALA A 176 -8.11 7.16 6.04
CA ALA A 176 -9.51 6.98 5.65
C ALA A 176 -10.34 8.27 5.82
N ALA A 177 -10.23 8.93 6.97
CA ALA A 177 -10.95 10.17 7.23
C ALA A 177 -10.52 11.33 6.29
N VAL A 178 -9.23 11.43 5.95
CA VAL A 178 -8.73 12.40 4.96
C VAL A 178 -9.32 12.08 3.59
N THR A 179 -9.37 10.81 3.20
CA THR A 179 -9.93 10.37 1.91
C THR A 179 -11.41 10.71 1.82
N GLU A 180 -12.22 10.41 2.84
CA GLU A 180 -13.65 10.75 2.87
C GLU A 180 -13.91 12.24 2.79
N ARG A 181 -13.14 13.05 3.53
CA ARG A 181 -13.26 14.52 3.49
C ARG A 181 -12.91 15.06 2.10
N SER A 182 -11.90 14.50 1.46
CA SER A 182 -11.49 14.88 0.11
C SER A 182 -12.55 14.52 -0.92
N PHE A 183 -13.10 13.31 -0.82
CA PHE A 183 -14.21 12.86 -1.66
C PHE A 183 -15.43 13.78 -1.53
N ALA A 184 -15.88 14.09 -0.29
CA ALA A 184 -17.02 14.95 -0.04
C ALA A 184 -16.82 16.36 -0.60
N ALA A 185 -15.61 16.92 -0.46
CA ALA A 185 -15.28 18.24 -1.00
C ALA A 185 -15.32 18.26 -2.53
N VAL A 186 -14.86 17.21 -3.19
CA VAL A 186 -14.87 17.11 -4.66
C VAL A 186 -16.28 16.82 -5.17
N LEU A 187 -17.03 15.95 -4.48
CA LEU A 187 -18.42 15.63 -4.85
C LEU A 187 -19.28 16.91 -4.97
N SER A 188 -19.09 17.87 -4.06
CA SER A 188 -19.79 19.15 -4.08
C SER A 188 -19.42 20.08 -5.24
N GLN A 189 -18.35 19.79 -5.96
CA GLN A 189 -17.82 20.59 -7.08
C GLN A 189 -18.11 19.96 -8.44
N LEU A 190 -18.61 18.72 -8.46
CA LEU A 190 -18.90 18.03 -9.72
C LEU A 190 -19.92 18.82 -10.54
N SER A 191 -19.66 18.90 -11.85
CA SER A 191 -20.56 19.55 -12.81
C SER A 191 -20.47 18.89 -14.19
N LEU A 192 -21.52 19.07 -14.98
CA LEU A 192 -21.53 18.59 -16.37
C LEU A 192 -20.34 19.15 -17.14
N GLY A 193 -19.71 18.30 -17.93
CA GLY A 193 -18.56 18.65 -18.75
C GLY A 193 -17.21 18.50 -18.06
N MET A 194 -17.13 18.37 -16.73
CA MET A 194 -15.88 18.02 -16.05
C MET A 194 -15.38 16.67 -16.52
N THR A 195 -14.10 16.60 -16.84
CA THR A 195 -13.44 15.37 -17.27
C THR A 195 -12.93 14.53 -16.10
N ALA A 196 -12.73 13.24 -16.32
CA ALA A 196 -12.15 12.36 -15.31
C ALA A 196 -10.78 12.86 -14.80
N ASN A 197 -9.95 13.44 -15.68
CA ASN A 197 -8.66 14.04 -15.30
C ASN A 197 -8.83 15.27 -14.40
N GLU A 198 -9.81 16.14 -14.68
CA GLU A 198 -10.08 17.32 -13.86
C GLU A 198 -10.58 16.92 -12.47
N ILE A 199 -11.42 15.89 -12.40
CA ILE A 199 -11.91 15.33 -11.12
C ILE A 199 -10.73 14.72 -10.33
N ALA A 200 -9.87 13.90 -10.98
CA ALA A 200 -8.71 13.31 -10.33
C ALA A 200 -7.78 14.39 -9.76
N LEU A 201 -7.50 15.46 -10.53
CA LEU A 201 -6.69 16.57 -10.07
C LEU A 201 -7.34 17.32 -8.89
N ALA A 202 -8.67 17.45 -8.88
CA ALA A 202 -9.39 18.04 -7.76
C ALA A 202 -9.26 17.18 -6.48
N VAL A 203 -9.33 15.85 -6.62
CA VAL A 203 -9.11 14.90 -5.51
C VAL A 203 -7.69 15.02 -4.96
N ASP A 204 -6.67 15.02 -5.82
CA ASP A 204 -5.27 15.13 -5.40
C ASP A 204 -4.99 16.44 -4.64
N ARG A 205 -5.58 17.55 -5.09
CA ARG A 205 -5.53 18.84 -4.39
C ARG A 205 -6.24 18.78 -3.05
N ALA A 206 -7.40 18.15 -2.97
CA ALA A 206 -8.14 17.99 -1.73
C ALA A 206 -7.35 17.13 -0.72
N PHE A 207 -6.67 16.07 -1.16
CA PHE A 207 -5.77 15.28 -0.32
C PHE A 207 -4.72 16.15 0.36
N GLN A 208 -4.02 16.99 -0.40
CA GLN A 208 -3.01 17.92 0.15
C GLN A 208 -3.64 18.93 1.11
N MET A 209 -4.80 19.48 0.77
CA MET A 209 -5.52 20.44 1.63
C MET A 209 -5.95 19.85 2.97
N PHE A 210 -6.28 18.56 3.00
CA PHE A 210 -6.73 17.88 4.22
C PHE A 210 -5.62 17.14 4.96
N GLY A 211 -4.36 17.28 4.53
CA GLY A 211 -3.19 16.82 5.27
C GLY A 211 -2.66 15.45 4.87
N ALA A 212 -3.01 14.95 3.69
CA ALA A 212 -2.31 13.81 3.12
C ALA A 212 -0.90 14.19 2.65
N THR A 213 0.02 13.26 2.75
CA THR A 213 1.37 13.39 2.20
C THR A 213 1.33 13.30 0.67
N HIS A 214 0.60 12.32 0.15
CA HIS A 214 0.38 12.09 -1.29
C HIS A 214 -0.80 11.10 -1.47
N PRO A 215 -1.31 10.93 -2.71
CA PRO A 215 -2.24 9.83 -3.01
C PRO A 215 -1.58 8.47 -2.76
N SER A 216 -2.33 7.48 -2.27
CA SER A 216 -1.82 6.12 -2.04
C SER A 216 -1.50 5.36 -3.35
N PHE A 217 -2.18 5.75 -4.42
CA PHE A 217 -1.96 5.29 -5.81
C PHE A 217 -2.45 6.38 -6.77
N HIS A 218 -2.32 6.11 -8.06
CA HIS A 218 -2.84 7.03 -9.08
C HIS A 218 -4.37 7.15 -8.96
N THR A 219 -4.85 8.34 -8.62
CA THR A 219 -6.28 8.64 -8.42
C THR A 219 -7.12 8.16 -9.61
N GLY A 220 -7.97 7.18 -9.38
CA GLY A 220 -8.77 6.49 -10.37
C GLY A 220 -10.18 7.11 -10.49
N ILE A 221 -10.44 7.79 -11.59
CA ILE A 221 -11.79 8.27 -11.93
C ILE A 221 -12.20 7.63 -13.24
N ARG A 222 -13.32 6.92 -13.21
CA ARG A 222 -13.91 6.32 -14.40
C ARG A 222 -15.29 6.90 -14.65
N ILE A 223 -15.51 7.40 -15.86
CA ILE A 223 -16.82 7.84 -16.35
C ILE A 223 -17.26 6.85 -17.41
N ALA A 224 -18.40 6.20 -17.21
CA ALA A 224 -18.98 5.19 -18.10
C ALA A 224 -20.47 5.43 -18.31
N GLY A 225 -21.02 4.91 -19.41
CA GLY A 225 -22.44 5.03 -19.74
C GLY A 225 -22.69 4.73 -21.20
N GLN A 226 -23.97 4.73 -21.59
CA GLN A 226 -24.34 4.46 -22.96
C GLN A 226 -23.71 5.51 -23.92
N GLY A 227 -22.98 5.04 -24.93
CA GLY A 227 -22.30 5.94 -25.90
C GLY A 227 -20.96 6.54 -25.41
N ILE A 228 -20.56 6.23 -24.18
CA ILE A 228 -19.25 6.66 -23.65
C ILE A 228 -18.20 5.58 -23.95
N PRO A 229 -17.11 5.91 -24.66
CA PRO A 229 -16.07 4.94 -24.98
C PRO A 229 -15.31 4.50 -23.72
N GLU A 230 -15.24 3.20 -23.47
CA GLU A 230 -14.50 2.63 -22.33
C GLU A 230 -12.99 2.47 -22.59
N ARG A 231 -12.56 2.63 -23.84
CA ARG A 231 -11.16 2.51 -24.26
C ARG A 231 -10.75 3.79 -25.01
N PRO A 232 -9.43 4.10 -25.03
CA PRO A 232 -8.94 5.21 -25.83
C PRO A 232 -9.38 5.04 -27.29
N VAL A 233 -10.04 6.06 -27.82
CA VAL A 233 -10.30 6.19 -29.27
C VAL A 233 -9.27 7.15 -29.87
N ALA A 234 -9.05 7.05 -31.17
CA ALA A 234 -8.05 7.87 -31.86
C ALA A 234 -8.21 9.36 -31.50
N GLY A 235 -7.15 9.95 -30.95
CA GLY A 235 -7.09 11.37 -30.56
C GLY A 235 -7.72 11.72 -29.22
N ARG A 236 -8.24 10.74 -28.43
CA ARG A 236 -8.83 11.01 -27.10
C ARG A 236 -8.29 10.01 -26.06
N LYS A 237 -7.82 10.51 -24.92
CA LYS A 237 -7.46 9.69 -23.76
C LYS A 237 -8.71 9.38 -22.94
N VAL A 238 -8.73 8.24 -22.22
CA VAL A 238 -9.87 7.87 -21.34
C VAL A 238 -10.13 8.95 -20.29
N GLY A 239 -9.08 9.56 -19.75
CA GLY A 239 -9.18 10.64 -18.77
C GLY A 239 -9.83 11.94 -19.28
N ASP A 240 -9.98 12.11 -20.59
CA ASP A 240 -10.64 13.27 -21.21
C ASP A 240 -12.17 13.07 -21.37
N THR A 241 -12.72 11.96 -20.85
CA THR A 241 -14.17 11.69 -20.88
C THR A 241 -14.89 12.64 -19.92
N PRO A 242 -15.85 13.47 -20.42
CA PRO A 242 -16.58 14.41 -19.58
C PRO A 242 -17.81 13.76 -18.91
N ILE A 243 -18.23 14.32 -17.79
CA ILE A 243 -19.54 14.03 -17.18
C ILE A 243 -20.65 14.42 -18.16
N GLN A 244 -21.58 13.51 -18.36
CA GLN A 244 -22.78 13.69 -19.19
C GLN A 244 -24.02 13.14 -18.46
N PRO A 245 -25.22 13.60 -18.77
CA PRO A 245 -26.45 13.01 -18.24
C PRO A 245 -26.50 11.49 -18.52
N GLY A 246 -26.88 10.72 -17.51
CA GLY A 246 -26.97 9.26 -17.60
C GLY A 246 -25.63 8.51 -17.45
N CYS A 247 -24.54 9.20 -17.11
CA CYS A 247 -23.27 8.53 -16.83
C CYS A 247 -23.16 8.05 -15.38
N VAL A 248 -22.32 7.02 -15.21
CA VAL A 248 -21.82 6.53 -13.93
C VAL A 248 -20.39 7.02 -13.74
N ILE A 249 -20.10 7.58 -12.59
CA ILE A 249 -18.75 8.00 -12.19
C ILE A 249 -18.32 7.09 -11.05
N THR A 250 -17.28 6.30 -11.28
CA THR A 250 -16.69 5.45 -10.22
C THR A 250 -15.41 6.12 -9.73
N PHE A 251 -15.34 6.36 -8.44
CA PHE A 251 -14.17 6.82 -7.72
C PHE A 251 -13.44 5.60 -7.16
N ASP A 252 -12.12 5.61 -7.32
CA ASP A 252 -11.17 4.65 -6.81
C ASP A 252 -9.97 5.48 -6.36
N ILE A 253 -9.95 5.85 -5.06
CA ILE A 253 -9.11 6.91 -4.52
C ILE A 253 -8.60 6.56 -3.13
N GLY A 254 -7.41 7.05 -2.79
CA GLY A 254 -6.85 6.85 -1.46
C GLY A 254 -5.78 7.87 -1.12
N ALA A 255 -5.63 8.16 0.15
CA ALA A 255 -4.63 9.09 0.69
C ALA A 255 -3.61 8.37 1.55
N VAL A 256 -2.39 8.90 1.61
CA VAL A 256 -1.35 8.48 2.58
C VAL A 256 -1.23 9.55 3.66
N VAL A 257 -1.29 9.12 4.92
CA VAL A 257 -1.07 9.96 6.10
C VAL A 257 0.00 9.32 6.98
N ASP A 258 1.06 10.05 7.26
CA ASP A 258 2.21 9.57 8.06
C ASP A 258 2.68 8.17 7.60
N GLY A 259 2.72 7.95 6.27
CA GLY A 259 3.20 6.73 5.63
C GLY A 259 2.22 5.56 5.58
N TYR A 260 0.96 5.70 6.04
CA TYR A 260 -0.08 4.68 5.96
C TYR A 260 -1.15 5.04 4.95
N ALA A 261 -1.54 4.05 4.15
CA ALA A 261 -2.46 4.20 3.05
C ALA A 261 -3.92 3.99 3.46
N SER A 262 -4.83 4.65 2.77
CA SER A 262 -6.23 4.27 2.64
C SER A 262 -6.57 3.92 1.20
N ASP A 263 -7.71 3.28 1.02
CA ASP A 263 -8.30 2.91 -0.26
C ASP A 263 -9.82 2.99 -0.15
N PHE A 264 -10.46 3.65 -1.12
CA PHE A 264 -11.88 4.01 -1.00
C PHE A 264 -12.53 4.09 -2.38
N GLY A 265 -13.65 3.40 -2.53
CA GLY A 265 -14.42 3.40 -3.76
C GLY A 265 -15.88 3.75 -3.55
N ARG A 266 -16.39 4.65 -4.39
CA ARG A 266 -17.83 5.00 -4.44
C ARG A 266 -18.30 5.19 -5.88
N THR A 267 -19.57 4.95 -6.08
CA THR A 267 -20.25 5.14 -7.36
C THR A 267 -21.22 6.32 -7.28
N VAL A 268 -21.12 7.22 -8.25
CA VAL A 268 -21.98 8.38 -8.43
C VAL A 268 -22.72 8.25 -9.75
N PHE A 269 -23.99 8.52 -9.78
CA PHE A 269 -24.81 8.58 -10.99
C PHE A 269 -25.20 10.03 -11.29
N TRP A 270 -25.14 10.42 -12.55
CA TRP A 270 -25.58 11.76 -12.98
C TRP A 270 -26.96 11.70 -13.66
N GLY A 271 -27.97 12.29 -13.03
CA GLY A 271 -29.37 12.27 -13.44
C GLY A 271 -30.14 11.12 -12.79
N GLU A 272 -31.28 10.73 -13.38
CA GLU A 272 -32.09 9.63 -12.87
C GLU A 272 -31.47 8.26 -13.19
N PRO A 273 -31.09 7.44 -12.18
CA PRO A 273 -30.40 6.19 -12.42
C PRO A 273 -31.29 5.14 -13.09
N ASP A 274 -30.74 4.43 -14.08
CA ASP A 274 -31.36 3.23 -14.66
C ASP A 274 -31.60 2.18 -13.57
N ALA A 275 -32.73 1.51 -13.57
CA ALA A 275 -33.10 0.50 -12.58
C ALA A 275 -32.01 -0.62 -12.44
N ARG A 276 -31.31 -0.97 -13.52
CA ARG A 276 -30.21 -1.93 -13.48
C ARG A 276 -29.02 -1.43 -12.66
N ILE A 277 -28.70 -0.14 -12.71
CA ILE A 277 -27.61 0.46 -11.92
C ILE A 277 -27.96 0.40 -10.43
N VAL A 278 -29.21 0.70 -10.09
CA VAL A 278 -29.73 0.59 -8.72
C VAL A 278 -29.64 -0.87 -8.23
N GLU A 279 -30.06 -1.83 -9.06
CA GLU A 279 -29.98 -3.26 -8.75
C GLU A 279 -28.54 -3.71 -8.55
N TRP A 280 -27.62 -3.36 -9.48
CA TRP A 280 -26.20 -3.73 -9.37
C TRP A 280 -25.56 -3.11 -8.13
N HIS A 281 -25.88 -1.87 -7.82
CA HIS A 281 -25.39 -1.21 -6.62
C HIS A 281 -25.89 -1.92 -5.35
N SER A 282 -27.16 -2.30 -5.30
CA SER A 282 -27.73 -3.07 -4.18
C SER A 282 -27.01 -4.42 -4.00
N LEU A 283 -26.72 -5.13 -5.10
CA LEU A 283 -26.02 -6.41 -5.07
C LEU A 283 -24.58 -6.29 -4.57
N ILE A 284 -23.83 -5.26 -4.98
CA ILE A 284 -22.48 -5.06 -4.44
C ILE A 284 -22.49 -4.67 -2.96
N MET A 285 -23.50 -3.94 -2.51
CA MET A 285 -23.70 -3.64 -1.10
C MET A 285 -23.97 -4.90 -0.28
N GLU A 286 -24.86 -5.79 -0.77
CA GLU A 286 -25.11 -7.09 -0.14
C GLU A 286 -23.85 -7.95 -0.12
N SER A 287 -23.08 -7.99 -1.22
CA SER A 287 -21.84 -8.70 -1.33
C SER A 287 -20.79 -8.20 -0.34
N GLN A 288 -20.62 -6.87 -0.21
CA GLN A 288 -19.70 -6.26 0.74
C GLN A 288 -20.11 -6.57 2.19
N ALA A 289 -21.40 -6.39 2.52
CA ALA A 289 -21.93 -6.66 3.86
C ALA A 289 -21.74 -8.13 4.26
N ALA A 290 -21.98 -9.07 3.35
CA ALA A 290 -21.77 -10.50 3.58
C ALA A 290 -20.29 -10.80 3.87
N ALA A 291 -19.36 -10.20 3.11
CA ALA A 291 -17.94 -10.34 3.36
C ALA A 291 -17.53 -9.77 4.71
N ILE A 292 -17.93 -8.53 5.04
CA ILE A 292 -17.62 -7.90 6.33
C ILE A 292 -18.13 -8.73 7.49
N GLN A 293 -19.33 -9.27 7.41
CA GLN A 293 -19.88 -10.15 8.45
C GLN A 293 -19.10 -11.45 8.60
N ALA A 294 -18.54 -11.97 7.51
CA ALA A 294 -17.76 -13.21 7.51
C ALA A 294 -16.32 -13.04 7.98
N MET A 295 -15.77 -11.81 8.08
CA MET A 295 -14.37 -11.51 8.45
C MET A 295 -14.06 -11.77 9.92
N ARG A 296 -14.27 -13.02 10.38
CA ARG A 296 -14.02 -13.41 11.76
C ARG A 296 -12.67 -14.09 11.90
N SER A 297 -11.87 -13.58 12.83
CA SER A 297 -10.52 -14.09 13.13
C SER A 297 -10.51 -15.60 13.40
N GLY A 298 -9.62 -16.32 12.71
CA GLY A 298 -9.45 -17.77 12.84
C GLY A 298 -10.59 -18.63 12.26
N LYS A 299 -11.57 -18.02 11.57
CA LYS A 299 -12.76 -18.71 11.08
C LYS A 299 -12.86 -18.81 9.57
N ILE A 300 -12.14 -17.96 8.85
CA ILE A 300 -12.21 -17.89 7.40
C ILE A 300 -10.82 -17.66 6.80
N THR A 301 -10.58 -18.19 5.61
CA THR A 301 -9.38 -17.89 4.82
C THR A 301 -9.63 -16.71 3.87
N ALA A 302 -8.57 -16.13 3.35
CA ALA A 302 -8.64 -15.07 2.34
C ALA A 302 -9.44 -15.49 1.10
N GLY A 303 -9.19 -16.72 0.60
CA GLY A 303 -9.96 -17.29 -0.51
C GLY A 303 -11.40 -17.60 -0.14
N GLY A 304 -11.65 -18.04 1.09
CA GLY A 304 -13.01 -18.25 1.61
C GLY A 304 -13.82 -16.96 1.66
N LEU A 305 -13.21 -15.85 2.09
CA LEU A 305 -13.84 -14.54 2.11
C LEU A 305 -14.20 -14.06 0.70
N ASN A 306 -13.28 -14.23 -0.26
CA ASN A 306 -13.57 -13.93 -1.66
C ASN A 306 -14.78 -14.74 -2.17
N ALA A 307 -14.88 -16.03 -1.80
CA ALA A 307 -15.99 -16.87 -2.22
C ALA A 307 -17.34 -16.40 -1.64
N VAL A 308 -17.37 -15.95 -0.39
CA VAL A 308 -18.58 -15.39 0.24
C VAL A 308 -19.10 -14.19 -0.56
N ALA A 309 -18.27 -13.20 -0.82
CA ALA A 309 -18.68 -12.02 -1.58
C ALA A 309 -19.10 -12.35 -3.01
N ARG A 310 -18.32 -13.19 -3.68
CA ARG A 310 -18.55 -13.58 -5.08
C ARG A 310 -19.86 -14.33 -5.26
N SER A 311 -20.22 -15.19 -4.33
CA SER A 311 -21.45 -15.99 -4.42
C SER A 311 -22.72 -15.15 -4.48
N VAL A 312 -22.76 -13.99 -3.83
CA VAL A 312 -23.91 -13.06 -3.90
C VAL A 312 -24.14 -12.59 -5.33
N ILE A 313 -23.07 -12.14 -5.99
CA ILE A 313 -23.12 -11.61 -7.37
C ILE A 313 -23.35 -12.74 -8.39
N GLU A 314 -22.77 -13.91 -8.18
CA GLU A 314 -22.94 -15.08 -9.05
C GLU A 314 -24.36 -15.63 -8.98
N ASN A 315 -24.98 -15.71 -7.80
CA ASN A 315 -26.35 -16.16 -7.62
C ASN A 315 -27.37 -15.24 -8.30
N ALA A 316 -27.05 -13.94 -8.47
CA ALA A 316 -27.83 -13.00 -9.26
C ALA A 316 -27.56 -13.11 -10.79
N GLY A 317 -26.71 -14.03 -11.23
CA GLY A 317 -26.38 -14.21 -12.65
C GLY A 317 -25.38 -13.19 -13.21
N LEU A 318 -24.75 -12.38 -12.35
CA LEU A 318 -23.85 -11.28 -12.74
C LEU A 318 -22.36 -11.59 -12.47
N GLY A 319 -22.02 -12.84 -12.17
CA GLY A 319 -20.65 -13.26 -11.85
C GLY A 319 -19.60 -12.90 -12.91
N GLN A 320 -19.98 -12.83 -14.19
CA GLN A 320 -19.10 -12.40 -15.29
C GLN A 320 -18.71 -10.91 -15.19
N GLY A 321 -19.48 -10.11 -14.44
CA GLY A 321 -19.19 -8.71 -14.19
C GLY A 321 -18.18 -8.48 -13.04
N PHE A 322 -17.96 -9.48 -12.19
CA PHE A 322 -16.99 -9.43 -11.10
C PHE A 322 -15.68 -10.10 -11.50
N THR A 323 -14.81 -9.37 -12.19
CA THR A 323 -13.65 -9.91 -12.92
C THR A 323 -12.33 -9.89 -12.14
N HIS A 324 -12.30 -9.34 -10.94
CA HIS A 324 -11.09 -9.24 -10.10
C HIS A 324 -11.27 -9.92 -8.74
N ARG A 325 -10.21 -9.97 -7.94
CA ARG A 325 -10.27 -10.43 -6.54
C ARG A 325 -11.16 -9.52 -5.71
N LEU A 326 -11.65 -10.02 -4.56
CA LEU A 326 -12.47 -9.22 -3.64
C LEU A 326 -11.73 -8.02 -3.04
N GLY A 327 -10.42 -8.13 -2.87
CA GLY A 327 -9.60 -7.09 -2.26
C GLY A 327 -8.18 -7.58 -1.96
N HIS A 328 -7.48 -6.82 -1.18
CA HIS A 328 -6.07 -7.07 -0.82
C HIS A 328 -5.75 -6.53 0.58
N GLY A 329 -4.68 -7.03 1.17
CA GLY A 329 -4.09 -6.43 2.36
C GLY A 329 -3.65 -4.99 2.08
N ILE A 330 -3.69 -4.16 3.09
CA ILE A 330 -3.33 -2.74 3.01
C ILE A 330 -2.66 -2.28 4.31
N GLY A 331 -1.74 -1.34 4.22
CA GLY A 331 -1.02 -0.77 5.35
C GLY A 331 -0.12 0.39 4.93
N ILE A 332 1.19 0.20 4.96
CA ILE A 332 2.16 1.16 4.40
C ILE A 332 2.09 1.14 2.87
N ASP A 333 2.01 -0.06 2.27
CA ASP A 333 1.69 -0.18 0.86
C ASP A 333 0.16 -0.30 0.69
N VAL A 334 -0.34 0.26 -0.40
CA VAL A 334 -1.75 0.08 -0.75
C VAL A 334 -2.05 -1.40 -1.04
N HIS A 335 -1.14 -2.12 -1.69
CA HIS A 335 -1.26 -3.54 -1.92
C HIS A 335 -0.25 -4.32 -1.07
N GLU A 336 -0.74 -5.03 -0.08
CA GLU A 336 0.01 -5.95 0.78
C GLU A 336 -0.59 -7.36 0.71
N GLU A 337 0.22 -8.36 1.03
CA GLU A 337 -0.31 -9.71 1.29
C GLU A 337 -1.04 -9.77 2.65
N PRO A 338 -2.02 -10.70 2.78
CA PRO A 338 -2.51 -11.61 1.75
C PRO A 338 -3.51 -10.94 0.80
N PHE A 339 -3.74 -11.57 -0.35
CA PHE A 339 -4.73 -11.12 -1.32
C PHE A 339 -6.01 -11.94 -1.21
N LEU A 340 -7.17 -11.28 -1.29
CA LEU A 340 -8.47 -11.96 -1.24
C LEU A 340 -8.84 -12.54 -2.61
N PHE A 341 -8.17 -13.61 -3.03
CA PHE A 341 -8.42 -14.28 -4.31
C PHE A 341 -8.74 -15.77 -4.14
N PRO A 342 -9.39 -16.42 -5.13
CA PRO A 342 -9.70 -17.84 -5.04
C PRO A 342 -8.45 -18.70 -4.79
N GLY A 343 -8.50 -19.56 -3.77
CA GLY A 343 -7.43 -20.50 -3.46
C GLY A 343 -6.42 -20.04 -2.41
N ASP A 344 -6.41 -18.77 -1.99
CA ASP A 344 -5.56 -18.33 -0.89
C ASP A 344 -6.03 -18.96 0.43
N GLN A 345 -5.13 -19.71 1.09
CA GLN A 345 -5.41 -20.47 2.30
C GLN A 345 -5.01 -19.72 3.58
N THR A 346 -4.56 -18.47 3.47
CA THR A 346 -4.18 -17.67 4.63
C THR A 346 -5.39 -17.45 5.52
N VAL A 347 -5.34 -17.94 6.75
CA VAL A 347 -6.38 -17.74 7.75
C VAL A 347 -6.33 -16.29 8.21
N LEU A 348 -7.48 -15.62 8.21
CA LEU A 348 -7.57 -14.23 8.65
C LEU A 348 -7.43 -14.13 10.17
N GLU A 349 -6.65 -13.16 10.63
CA GLU A 349 -6.37 -12.91 12.04
C GLU A 349 -6.76 -11.48 12.44
N THR A 350 -7.13 -11.31 13.72
CA THR A 350 -7.46 -9.98 14.27
C THR A 350 -6.32 -8.98 14.02
N GLY A 351 -6.65 -7.80 13.51
CA GLY A 351 -5.69 -6.75 13.15
C GLY A 351 -5.17 -6.81 11.72
N MET A 352 -5.46 -7.87 10.94
CA MET A 352 -5.28 -7.82 9.50
C MET A 352 -6.27 -6.83 8.90
N CYS A 353 -5.81 -6.01 7.96
CA CYS A 353 -6.61 -5.00 7.27
C CYS A 353 -6.66 -5.27 5.78
N PHE A 354 -7.85 -5.15 5.20
CA PHE A 354 -8.09 -5.46 3.78
C PHE A 354 -8.99 -4.40 3.15
N THR A 355 -8.85 -4.19 1.84
CA THR A 355 -9.92 -3.61 1.05
C THR A 355 -11.02 -4.65 0.83
N ILE A 356 -12.28 -4.23 0.89
CA ILE A 356 -13.46 -5.04 0.51
C ILE A 356 -14.18 -4.27 -0.58
N GLU A 357 -13.93 -4.68 -1.83
CA GLU A 357 -14.22 -3.90 -3.03
C GLU A 357 -15.01 -4.66 -4.11
N PRO A 358 -16.14 -5.30 -3.78
CA PRO A 358 -16.92 -5.96 -4.82
C PRO A 358 -17.36 -4.97 -5.90
N SER A 359 -17.35 -5.42 -7.14
CA SER A 359 -17.79 -4.60 -8.26
C SER A 359 -18.58 -5.43 -9.28
N ILE A 360 -19.47 -4.77 -10.00
CA ILE A 360 -20.12 -5.32 -11.20
C ILE A 360 -19.79 -4.36 -12.34
N ARG A 361 -19.17 -4.89 -13.40
CA ARG A 361 -18.84 -4.15 -14.60
C ARG A 361 -19.36 -4.86 -15.82
N VAL A 362 -20.19 -4.18 -16.61
CA VAL A 362 -20.69 -4.65 -17.89
C VAL A 362 -20.16 -3.72 -18.99
N PRO A 363 -19.25 -4.21 -19.85
CA PRO A 363 -18.65 -3.41 -20.92
C PRO A 363 -19.70 -2.73 -21.80
N GLY A 364 -19.51 -1.44 -22.12
CA GLY A 364 -20.43 -0.64 -22.94
C GLY A 364 -21.72 -0.19 -22.24
N VAL A 365 -21.89 -0.56 -20.97
CA VAL A 365 -23.06 -0.15 -20.17
C VAL A 365 -22.61 0.72 -18.99
N ALA A 366 -22.02 0.11 -17.95
CA ALA A 366 -21.56 0.81 -16.76
C ALA A 366 -20.71 -0.10 -15.86
N GLY A 367 -20.15 0.47 -14.80
CA GLY A 367 -19.56 -0.26 -13.68
C GLY A 367 -19.95 0.38 -12.36
N VAL A 368 -20.24 -0.43 -11.36
CA VAL A 368 -20.52 0.00 -9.98
C VAL A 368 -19.51 -0.65 -9.03
N ARG A 369 -19.05 0.12 -8.04
CA ARG A 369 -18.13 -0.31 -6.98
C ARG A 369 -18.47 0.41 -5.67
N VAL A 370 -18.37 -0.32 -4.59
CA VAL A 370 -18.24 0.23 -3.23
C VAL A 370 -17.05 -0.44 -2.60
N GLU A 371 -16.19 0.35 -1.98
CA GLU A 371 -14.92 -0.12 -1.43
C GLU A 371 -14.60 0.57 -0.12
N ASP A 372 -14.20 -0.22 0.85
CA ASP A 372 -13.75 0.25 2.16
C ASP A 372 -12.54 -0.56 2.63
N VAL A 373 -11.69 0.09 3.42
CA VAL A 373 -10.69 -0.62 4.24
C VAL A 373 -11.40 -1.16 5.48
N VAL A 374 -11.21 -2.44 5.75
CA VAL A 374 -11.88 -3.18 6.83
C VAL A 374 -10.86 -3.98 7.64
N MET A 375 -10.89 -3.86 8.96
CA MET A 375 -10.04 -4.63 9.86
C MET A 375 -10.77 -5.91 10.31
N VAL A 376 -10.04 -7.03 10.33
CA VAL A 376 -10.54 -8.31 10.90
C VAL A 376 -10.65 -8.20 12.40
N THR A 377 -11.79 -8.62 12.96
CA THR A 377 -12.01 -8.74 14.40
C THR A 377 -12.48 -10.15 14.79
N GLN A 378 -12.80 -10.38 16.07
CA GLN A 378 -13.38 -11.64 16.53
C GLN A 378 -14.83 -11.84 16.05
N ASP A 379 -15.57 -10.74 15.86
CA ASP A 379 -17.02 -10.76 15.64
C ASP A 379 -17.41 -10.45 14.18
N GLY A 380 -16.46 -10.03 13.35
CA GLY A 380 -16.67 -9.62 11.96
C GLY A 380 -15.63 -8.62 11.51
N GLY A 381 -15.86 -7.91 10.41
CA GLY A 381 -15.04 -6.80 9.95
C GLY A 381 -15.41 -5.48 10.62
N ASP A 382 -14.43 -4.63 10.86
CA ASP A 382 -14.57 -3.28 11.40
C ASP A 382 -14.13 -2.25 10.34
N PRO A 383 -15.06 -1.62 9.60
CA PRO A 383 -14.73 -0.67 8.55
C PRO A 383 -14.07 0.60 9.09
N PHE A 384 -13.10 1.14 8.33
CA PHE A 384 -12.45 2.41 8.67
C PHE A 384 -13.18 3.61 8.09
N HIS A 385 -13.94 3.40 7.01
CA HIS A 385 -14.74 4.42 6.36
C HIS A 385 -16.14 4.48 6.96
N THR A 386 -16.66 5.68 7.06
CA THR A 386 -17.99 5.99 7.63
C THR A 386 -18.90 6.71 6.64
N TYR A 387 -18.37 7.09 5.46
CA TYR A 387 -19.14 7.76 4.43
C TYR A 387 -20.26 6.85 3.91
N SER A 388 -21.43 7.44 3.58
CA SER A 388 -22.58 6.69 3.07
C SER A 388 -22.19 5.74 1.93
N HIS A 389 -22.78 4.56 1.97
CA HIS A 389 -22.66 3.54 0.93
C HIS A 389 -23.79 3.64 -0.12
N ASP A 390 -24.75 4.55 0.07
CA ASP A 390 -25.85 4.73 -0.88
C ASP A 390 -25.34 5.11 -2.26
N LEU A 391 -26.08 4.74 -3.30
CA LEU A 391 -25.82 5.23 -4.65
C LEU A 391 -26.03 6.75 -4.64
N LEU A 392 -24.95 7.48 -4.89
CA LEU A 392 -25.00 8.94 -4.93
C LEU A 392 -25.57 9.41 -6.27
N VAL A 393 -26.60 10.23 -6.22
CA VAL A 393 -27.27 10.78 -7.40
C VAL A 393 -27.04 12.28 -7.46
N MET A 394 -26.53 12.76 -8.60
CA MET A 394 -26.27 14.18 -8.89
C MET A 394 -27.21 14.66 -9.99
N GLU A 395 -27.64 15.93 -9.92
CA GLU A 395 -28.56 16.58 -10.89
C GLU A 395 -27.87 17.66 -11.72
#